data_75c0150b9fac6100a1a0d6cce961ab2e
#
_entry.id   75c0150b9fac6100a1a0d6cce961ab2e
#
_cell.length_a   1.000
_cell.length_b   1.000
_cell.length_c   1.000
_cell.angle_alpha   90.00
_cell.angle_beta   90.00
_cell.angle_gamma   90.00
#
_symmetry.space_group_name_H-M   'P 1'
#
loop_
_entity.id
_entity.type
_entity.pdbx_description
1 polymer ?
#
loop_
_entity_poly.entity_id
_entity_poly.type
_entity_poly.pdbx_seq_one_letter_code
_entity_poly.pdbx_strand_id
1 'polypeptide(L)'
;MTINKMNNTIVKVIIVGVLFVLVDFLYLTSVTSYFNKQIMAIQNTPIKIDMIATIICYIFLVFGIYYFIIHERRSILDAFLLGAIIYMVYETTNKAILKNWTWKTVAIDGTWGGILFALVTFFSYKIFDSLQL
;
A
#
# COMPACT_ATOMS: atom_id res chain seq x y z
N MET A 1 25.61 -13.63 -7.63
CA MET A 1 24.36 -13.41 -8.40
C MET A 1 24.72 -13.13 -9.84
N THR A 2 24.11 -13.82 -10.79
CA THR A 2 24.34 -13.55 -12.22
C THR A 2 23.62 -12.25 -12.61
N ILE A 3 24.15 -11.53 -13.62
CA ILE A 3 23.57 -10.28 -14.14
C ILE A 3 22.08 -10.48 -14.50
N ASN A 4 21.72 -11.62 -15.10
CA ASN A 4 20.33 -11.93 -15.45
C ASN A 4 19.39 -12.03 -14.22
N LYS A 5 19.85 -12.63 -13.14
CA LYS A 5 19.07 -12.75 -11.91
C LYS A 5 18.84 -11.38 -11.22
N MET A 6 19.86 -10.53 -11.26
CA MET A 6 19.76 -9.16 -10.75
C MET A 6 18.80 -8.32 -11.61
N ASN A 7 18.89 -8.43 -12.93
CA ASN A 7 17.97 -7.73 -13.84
C ASN A 7 16.52 -8.16 -13.62
N ASN A 8 16.26 -9.45 -13.45
CA ASN A 8 14.91 -9.95 -13.15
C ASN A 8 14.37 -9.43 -11.84
N THR A 9 15.20 -9.32 -10.81
CA THR A 9 14.80 -8.73 -9.52
C THR A 9 14.39 -7.26 -9.67
N ILE A 10 15.19 -6.47 -10.38
CA ILE A 10 14.89 -5.05 -10.64
C ILE A 10 13.58 -4.91 -11.41
N VAL A 11 13.37 -5.70 -12.45
CA VAL A 11 12.13 -5.69 -13.24
C VAL A 11 10.93 -6.04 -12.37
N LYS A 12 11.03 -7.06 -11.53
CA LYS A 12 9.97 -7.44 -10.59
C LYS A 12 9.61 -6.31 -9.63
N VAL A 13 10.62 -5.68 -9.03
CA VAL A 13 10.40 -4.55 -8.11
C VAL A 13 9.71 -3.38 -8.81
N ILE A 14 10.10 -3.06 -10.04
CA ILE A 14 9.46 -2.00 -10.83
C ILE A 14 8.00 -2.35 -11.11
N ILE A 15 7.71 -3.57 -11.55
CA ILE A 15 6.34 -4.03 -11.79
C ILE A 15 5.48 -3.92 -10.53
N VAL A 16 5.99 -4.40 -9.41
CA VAL A 16 5.28 -4.32 -8.12
C VAL A 16 5.03 -2.86 -7.72
N GLY A 17 6.02 -2.00 -7.85
CA GLY A 17 5.91 -0.58 -7.54
C GLY A 17 4.87 0.13 -8.39
N VAL A 18 4.86 -0.11 -9.71
CA VAL A 18 3.87 0.47 -10.63
C VAL A 18 2.47 -0.02 -10.30
N LEU A 19 2.29 -1.32 -10.09
CA LEU A 19 0.99 -1.90 -9.71
C LEU A 19 0.50 -1.33 -8.38
N PHE A 20 1.39 -1.23 -7.40
CA PHE A 20 1.04 -0.70 -6.08
C PHE A 20 0.49 0.72 -6.18
N VAL A 21 1.20 1.61 -6.87
CA VAL A 21 0.79 3.00 -7.06
C VAL A 21 -0.51 3.09 -7.86
N LEU A 22 -0.67 2.31 -8.93
CA LEU A 22 -1.88 2.33 -9.75
C LEU A 22 -3.11 1.86 -8.97
N VAL A 23 -3.02 0.75 -8.27
CA VAL A 23 -4.15 0.20 -7.49
C VAL A 23 -4.51 1.14 -6.34
N ASP A 24 -3.53 1.66 -5.62
CA ASP A 24 -3.78 2.60 -4.53
C ASP A 24 -4.33 3.95 -5.03
N PHE A 25 -3.88 4.42 -6.18
CA PHE A 25 -4.42 5.63 -6.80
C PHE A 25 -5.91 5.54 -7.10
N LEU A 26 -6.39 4.39 -7.57
CA LEU A 26 -7.82 4.16 -7.80
C LEU A 26 -8.63 4.26 -6.50
N TYR A 27 -8.11 3.71 -5.41
CA TYR A 27 -8.73 3.85 -4.09
C TYR A 27 -8.70 5.30 -3.61
N LEU A 28 -7.56 5.95 -3.65
CA LEU A 28 -7.40 7.33 -3.17
C LEU A 28 -8.34 8.29 -3.90
N THR A 29 -8.47 8.17 -5.22
CA THR A 29 -9.43 8.99 -5.98
C THR A 29 -10.88 8.75 -5.57
N SER A 30 -11.21 7.51 -5.21
CA SER A 30 -12.57 7.14 -4.77
C SER A 30 -12.92 7.68 -3.39
N VAL A 31 -11.94 7.86 -2.49
CA VAL A 31 -12.15 8.26 -1.09
C VAL A 31 -11.65 9.65 -0.75
N THR A 32 -11.10 10.39 -1.71
CA THR A 32 -10.52 11.73 -1.50
C THR A 32 -11.47 12.66 -0.76
N SER A 33 -12.74 12.74 -1.18
CA SER A 33 -13.72 13.60 -0.53
C SER A 33 -13.97 13.23 0.93
N TYR A 34 -14.03 11.94 1.23
CA TYR A 34 -14.21 11.44 2.58
C TYR A 34 -13.01 11.80 3.48
N PHE A 35 -11.81 11.50 3.04
CA PHE A 35 -10.59 11.80 3.81
C PHE A 35 -10.35 13.30 3.94
N ASN A 36 -10.67 14.09 2.92
CA ASN A 36 -10.54 15.54 3.02
C ASN A 36 -11.45 16.12 4.11
N LYS A 37 -12.69 15.63 4.24
CA LYS A 37 -13.58 16.01 5.34
C LYS A 37 -13.02 15.60 6.69
N GLN A 38 -12.47 14.39 6.79
CA GLN A 38 -11.86 13.87 8.02
C GLN A 38 -10.67 14.75 8.44
N ILE A 39 -9.79 15.11 7.52
CA ILE A 39 -8.63 15.97 7.79
C ILE A 39 -9.06 17.41 8.13
N MET A 40 -10.04 17.97 7.41
CA MET A 40 -10.60 19.28 7.76
C MET A 40 -11.11 19.34 9.19
N ALA A 41 -11.74 18.27 9.68
CA ALA A 41 -12.24 18.19 11.06
C ALA A 41 -11.11 18.16 12.10
N ILE A 42 -9.90 17.83 11.71
CA ILE A 42 -8.73 17.70 12.59
C ILE A 42 -7.88 18.98 12.58
N GLN A 43 -7.51 19.44 11.39
CA GLN A 43 -6.51 20.53 11.23
C GLN A 43 -7.10 21.86 10.75
N ASN A 44 -8.41 21.91 10.49
CA ASN A 44 -9.13 23.08 9.98
C ASN A 44 -8.63 23.61 8.62
N THR A 45 -7.87 22.81 7.89
CA THR A 45 -7.38 23.07 6.54
C THR A 45 -7.48 21.81 5.71
N PRO A 46 -7.65 21.91 4.36
CA PRO A 46 -7.71 20.74 3.50
C PRO A 46 -6.38 19.98 3.46
N ILE A 47 -6.43 18.77 2.94
CA ILE A 47 -5.24 17.95 2.72
C ILE A 47 -4.25 18.72 1.85
N LYS A 48 -3.01 18.80 2.32
CA LYS A 48 -1.87 19.28 1.56
C LYS A 48 -0.84 18.16 1.50
N ILE A 49 -0.57 17.69 0.29
CA ILE A 49 0.34 16.56 0.09
C ILE A 49 1.79 17.03 0.18
N ASP A 50 2.55 16.42 1.10
CA ASP A 50 4.00 16.48 1.09
C ASP A 50 4.52 15.37 0.16
N MET A 51 5.05 15.77 -0.99
CA MET A 51 5.47 14.83 -2.02
C MET A 51 6.67 13.99 -1.60
N ILE A 52 7.60 14.56 -0.82
CA ILE A 52 8.78 13.82 -0.33
C ILE A 52 8.35 12.73 0.65
N ALA A 53 7.50 13.07 1.61
CA ALA A 53 6.96 12.10 2.56
C ALA A 53 6.15 11.00 1.85
N THR A 54 5.38 11.36 0.83
CA THR A 54 4.61 10.42 0.01
C THR A 54 5.52 9.42 -0.70
N ILE A 55 6.58 9.88 -1.34
CA ILE A 55 7.54 9.02 -2.04
C ILE A 55 8.21 8.06 -1.05
N ILE A 56 8.67 8.56 0.09
CA ILE A 56 9.30 7.74 1.13
C ILE A 56 8.31 6.66 1.63
N CYS A 57 7.06 7.02 1.85
CA CYS A 57 6.02 6.08 2.26
C CYS A 57 5.87 4.93 1.26
N TYR A 58 5.73 5.24 -0.04
CA TYR A 58 5.62 4.21 -1.08
C TYR A 58 6.87 3.36 -1.21
N ILE A 59 8.05 3.92 -1.05
CA ILE A 59 9.30 3.13 -1.06
C ILE A 59 9.26 2.06 0.04
N PHE A 60 8.86 2.41 1.26
CA PHE A 60 8.75 1.44 2.35
C PHE A 60 7.64 0.42 2.13
N LEU A 61 6.49 0.82 1.62
CA LEU A 61 5.39 -0.11 1.33
C LEU A 61 5.76 -1.10 0.23
N VAL A 62 6.38 -0.64 -0.85
CA VAL A 62 6.83 -1.50 -1.96
C VAL A 62 7.96 -2.42 -1.50
N PHE A 63 8.92 -1.91 -0.73
CA PHE A 63 9.95 -2.75 -0.12
C PHE A 63 9.34 -3.83 0.78
N GLY A 64 8.39 -3.46 1.63
CA GLY A 64 7.74 -4.39 2.54
C GLY A 64 7.01 -5.53 1.81
N ILE A 65 6.17 -5.20 0.84
CA ILE A 65 5.44 -6.24 0.08
C ILE A 65 6.39 -7.10 -0.76
N TYR A 66 7.40 -6.49 -1.37
CA TYR A 66 8.35 -7.24 -2.17
C TYR A 66 9.18 -8.20 -1.31
N TYR A 67 9.81 -7.69 -0.25
CA TYR A 67 10.71 -8.48 0.59
C TYR A 67 10.00 -9.58 1.36
N PHE A 68 8.88 -9.26 2.00
CA PHE A 68 8.20 -10.21 2.89
C PHE A 68 7.23 -11.16 2.18
N ILE A 69 6.73 -10.81 1.00
CA ILE A 69 5.70 -11.58 0.30
C ILE A 69 6.20 -12.07 -1.04
N ILE A 70 6.55 -11.16 -1.94
CA ILE A 70 6.73 -11.48 -3.35
C ILE A 70 8.03 -12.20 -3.61
N HIS A 71 9.11 -11.81 -2.96
CA HIS A 71 10.42 -12.45 -3.10
C HIS A 71 10.37 -13.94 -2.75
N GLU A 72 9.67 -14.28 -1.68
CA GLU A 72 9.47 -15.67 -1.24
C GLU A 72 8.24 -16.35 -1.87
N ARG A 73 7.58 -15.68 -2.77
CA ARG A 73 6.34 -16.12 -3.43
C ARG A 73 5.28 -16.62 -2.44
N ARG A 74 5.08 -15.86 -1.36
CA ARG A 74 4.09 -16.18 -0.33
C ARG A 74 2.66 -16.06 -0.84
N SER A 75 1.72 -16.59 -0.06
CA SER A 75 0.31 -16.61 -0.41
C SER A 75 -0.33 -15.22 -0.47
N ILE A 76 -1.45 -15.14 -1.18
CA ILE A 76 -2.29 -13.93 -1.21
C ILE A 76 -2.82 -13.60 0.19
N LEU A 77 -3.10 -14.61 1.01
CA LEU A 77 -3.51 -14.41 2.40
C LEU A 77 -2.40 -13.76 3.25
N ASP A 78 -1.16 -14.21 3.09
CA ASP A 78 -0.02 -13.59 3.79
C ASP A 78 0.14 -12.12 3.38
N ALA A 79 -0.04 -11.82 2.10
CA ALA A 79 -0.03 -10.45 1.60
C ALA A 79 -1.17 -9.61 2.22
N PHE A 80 -2.38 -10.14 2.25
CA PHE A 80 -3.52 -9.48 2.90
C PHE A 80 -3.23 -9.18 4.38
N LEU A 81 -2.74 -10.16 5.11
CA LEU A 81 -2.44 -10.00 6.54
C LEU A 81 -1.35 -8.95 6.78
N LEU A 82 -0.29 -8.95 5.99
CA LEU A 82 0.77 -7.95 6.11
C LEU A 82 0.24 -6.53 5.85
N GLY A 83 -0.51 -6.34 4.77
CA GLY A 83 -1.10 -5.05 4.43
C GLY A 83 -2.11 -4.57 5.47
N ALA A 84 -2.98 -5.47 5.94
CA ALA A 84 -3.93 -5.17 7.00
C ALA A 84 -3.23 -4.76 8.30
N ILE A 85 -2.19 -5.46 8.71
CA ILE A 85 -1.42 -5.12 9.93
C ILE A 85 -0.80 -3.73 9.80
N ILE A 86 -0.10 -3.43 8.69
CA ILE A 86 0.55 -2.13 8.47
C ILE A 86 -0.48 -1.00 8.56
N TYR A 87 -1.59 -1.12 7.85
CA TYR A 87 -2.62 -0.07 7.80
C TYR A 87 -3.41 0.04 9.11
N MET A 88 -3.72 -1.08 9.76
CA MET A 88 -4.39 -1.05 11.06
C MET A 88 -3.53 -0.42 12.16
N VAL A 89 -2.22 -0.67 12.17
CA VAL A 89 -1.30 0.00 13.10
C VAL A 89 -1.31 1.51 12.86
N TYR A 90 -1.23 1.95 11.61
CA TYR A 90 -1.32 3.36 11.25
C TYR A 90 -2.65 3.97 11.68
N GLU A 91 -3.76 3.35 11.35
CA GLU A 91 -5.10 3.87 11.61
C GLU A 91 -5.46 3.88 13.10
N THR A 92 -5.11 2.82 13.83
CA THR A 92 -5.37 2.77 15.28
C THR A 92 -4.46 3.73 16.04
N THR A 93 -3.24 3.98 15.57
CA THR A 93 -2.35 5.00 16.11
C THR A 93 -2.97 6.40 15.90
N ASN A 94 -3.46 6.69 14.71
CA ASN A 94 -4.17 7.95 14.44
C ASN A 94 -5.40 8.12 15.35
N LYS A 95 -6.18 7.05 15.49
CA LYS A 95 -7.35 7.06 16.39
C LYS A 95 -6.97 7.32 17.85
N ALA A 96 -5.83 6.80 18.28
CA ALA A 96 -5.36 6.98 19.65
C ALA A 96 -4.91 8.41 19.95
N ILE A 97 -4.34 9.13 18.99
CA ILE A 97 -3.68 10.42 19.21
C ILE A 97 -4.37 11.62 18.56
N LEU A 98 -5.21 11.40 17.54
CA LEU A 98 -5.87 12.49 16.82
C LEU A 98 -7.34 12.63 17.26
N LYS A 99 -7.68 13.82 17.68
CA LYS A 99 -9.09 14.19 17.96
C LYS A 99 -9.91 14.09 16.66
N ASN A 100 -11.13 13.61 16.76
CA ASN A 100 -12.06 13.46 15.64
C ASN A 100 -11.68 12.41 14.58
N TRP A 101 -10.64 11.60 14.79
CA TRP A 101 -10.40 10.41 13.96
C TRP A 101 -11.46 9.35 14.27
N THR A 102 -12.16 8.84 13.26
CA THR A 102 -13.31 7.96 13.48
C THR A 102 -12.96 6.47 13.32
N TRP A 103 -13.69 5.61 14.02
CA TRP A 103 -13.60 4.15 13.83
C TRP A 103 -13.99 3.72 12.44
N LYS A 104 -14.88 4.47 11.76
CA LYS A 104 -15.23 4.22 10.36
C LYS A 104 -14.01 4.38 9.45
N THR A 105 -13.21 5.43 9.65
CA THR A 105 -11.96 5.65 8.92
C THR A 105 -10.98 4.52 9.17
N VAL A 106 -10.81 4.10 10.42
CA VAL A 106 -9.96 2.96 10.80
C VAL A 106 -10.38 1.69 10.04
N ALA A 107 -11.67 1.38 10.03
CA ALA A 107 -12.18 0.17 9.36
C ALA A 107 -11.99 0.24 7.84
N ILE A 108 -12.29 1.36 7.21
CA ILE A 108 -12.17 1.52 5.75
C ILE A 108 -10.71 1.41 5.33
N ASP A 109 -9.84 2.22 5.88
CA ASP A 109 -8.46 2.30 5.43
C ASP A 109 -7.63 1.10 5.90
N GLY A 110 -7.88 0.61 7.10
CA GLY A 110 -7.23 -0.59 7.62
C GLY A 110 -7.53 -1.83 6.78
N THR A 111 -8.79 -2.01 6.38
CA THR A 111 -9.20 -3.12 5.48
C THR A 111 -8.62 -2.93 4.09
N TRP A 112 -8.59 -1.71 3.59
CA TRP A 112 -7.98 -1.40 2.30
C TRP A 112 -6.53 -1.85 2.22
N GLY A 113 -5.74 -1.67 3.27
CA GLY A 113 -4.33 -2.11 3.29
C GLY A 113 -4.19 -3.60 2.98
N GLY A 114 -5.05 -4.43 3.55
CA GLY A 114 -5.09 -5.87 3.24
C GLY A 114 -5.48 -6.14 1.78
N ILE A 115 -6.52 -5.49 1.30
CA ILE A 115 -7.01 -5.62 -0.09
C ILE A 115 -5.95 -5.17 -1.08
N LEU A 116 -5.32 -4.03 -0.84
CA LEU A 116 -4.26 -3.48 -1.69
C LEU A 116 -3.10 -4.48 -1.85
N PHE A 117 -2.58 -4.99 -0.74
CA PHE A 117 -1.47 -5.95 -0.77
C PHE A 117 -1.86 -7.25 -1.46
N ALA A 118 -3.08 -7.75 -1.21
CA ALA A 118 -3.59 -8.95 -1.87
C ALA A 118 -3.71 -8.76 -3.39
N LEU A 119 -4.28 -7.64 -3.86
CA LEU A 119 -4.44 -7.35 -5.28
C LEU A 119 -3.09 -7.16 -5.98
N VAL A 120 -2.19 -6.37 -5.40
CA VAL A 120 -0.85 -6.15 -5.97
C VAL A 120 -0.09 -7.47 -6.10
N THR A 121 -0.14 -8.31 -5.08
CA THR A 121 0.50 -9.63 -5.09
C THR A 121 -0.10 -10.52 -6.17
N PHE A 122 -1.42 -10.60 -6.25
CA PHE A 122 -2.12 -11.41 -7.27
C PHE A 122 -1.73 -10.98 -8.68
N PHE A 123 -1.83 -9.71 -9.00
CA PHE A 123 -1.48 -9.22 -10.34
C PHE A 123 0.00 -9.35 -10.64
N SER A 124 0.88 -9.13 -9.65
CA SER A 124 2.31 -9.34 -9.82
C SER A 124 2.63 -10.77 -10.21
N TYR A 125 2.06 -11.76 -9.54
CA TYR A 125 2.29 -13.17 -9.87
C TYR A 125 1.78 -13.52 -11.27
N LYS A 126 0.62 -13.01 -11.66
CA LYS A 126 0.09 -13.21 -13.02
C LYS A 126 1.02 -12.64 -14.09
N ILE A 127 1.55 -11.43 -13.87
CA ILE A 127 2.47 -10.80 -14.82
C ILE A 127 3.81 -11.56 -14.85
N PHE A 128 4.35 -11.95 -13.70
CA PHE A 128 5.61 -12.68 -13.65
C PHE A 128 5.51 -14.04 -14.37
N ASP A 129 4.42 -14.76 -14.16
CA ASP A 129 4.20 -16.05 -14.84
C ASP A 129 4.05 -15.85 -16.36
N SER A 130 3.38 -14.80 -16.80
CA SER A 130 3.24 -14.44 -18.21
C SER A 130 4.57 -14.06 -18.87
N LEU A 131 5.43 -13.34 -18.13
CA LEU A 131 6.73 -12.88 -18.63
C LEU A 131 7.88 -13.88 -18.33
N GLN A 132 7.58 -15.02 -17.71
CA GLN A 132 8.56 -16.01 -17.29
C GLN A 132 9.68 -15.44 -16.39
N LEU A 133 9.28 -14.55 -15.48
CA LEU A 133 10.17 -13.92 -14.50
C LEU A 133 10.28 -14.70 -13.19
#